data_ac1eb92e6982f5537a7e15eec8886991
#
_entry.id   ac1eb92e6982f5537a7e15eec8886991
#
_cell.length_a   1.000
_cell.length_b   1.000
_cell.length_c   1.000
_cell.angle_alpha   90.00
_cell.angle_beta   90.00
_cell.angle_gamma   90.00
#
_symmetry.space_group_name_H-M   'P 1'
#
loop_
_entity.id
_entity.type
_entity.pdbx_description
1 polymer ?
#
loop_
_entity_poly.entity_id
_entity_poly.type
_entity_poly.pdbx_seq_one_letter_code
_entity_poly.pdbx_strand_id
1 'polypeptide(L)'
;MKRKIRNMNLIDFFHRNTSINKFSQEKLFYNIGKLYSTEKFLSESTVKPNEFSSNPNNIKLKNIGNKDKFYLIFNERRTRRDFKKQKPLNFDIFSNIIKCSIGISSYEEMGKTEAPRFTYPTAGGFNSLMFYIIVSNVENVDAGVYLYNAYHNELISIKNNFKMNEFENITSATHLMENSYFTVYIVANLTYSSVKYGDRTYRFSNIEAGHVGQNLYLLCEYNNLSVVASGSFFDNSFFEYFKIDKNNKYLLYEIVVGESND
;
A
#
# COMPACT_ATOMS: atom_id res chain seq x y z
N MET A 1 -30.01 -7.30 -32.20
CA MET A 1 -28.95 -6.57 -31.50
C MET A 1 -28.19 -7.56 -30.61
N LYS A 2 -27.10 -8.21 -31.14
CA LYS A 2 -26.30 -9.18 -30.38
C LYS A 2 -25.42 -8.42 -29.40
N ARG A 3 -25.70 -8.49 -28.09
CA ARG A 3 -24.78 -8.05 -27.04
C ARG A 3 -23.48 -8.86 -27.23
N LYS A 4 -22.40 -8.19 -27.65
CA LYS A 4 -21.06 -8.73 -27.49
C LYS A 4 -20.84 -8.96 -26.01
N ILE A 5 -20.90 -10.20 -25.56
CA ILE A 5 -20.34 -10.59 -24.26
C ILE A 5 -18.85 -10.30 -24.40
N ARG A 6 -18.37 -9.18 -23.83
CA ARG A 6 -16.94 -8.98 -23.64
C ARG A 6 -16.47 -10.16 -22.78
N ASN A 7 -15.61 -10.99 -23.34
CA ASN A 7 -14.88 -11.96 -22.53
C ASN A 7 -14.11 -11.15 -21.46
N MET A 8 -14.68 -11.09 -20.27
CA MET A 8 -14.04 -10.49 -19.12
C MET A 8 -12.91 -11.44 -18.75
N ASN A 9 -11.66 -10.95 -18.73
CA ASN A 9 -10.55 -11.78 -18.31
C ASN A 9 -10.69 -12.14 -16.81
N LEU A 10 -9.99 -13.16 -16.36
CA LEU A 10 -10.10 -13.67 -14.99
C LEU A 10 -9.70 -12.58 -13.95
N ILE A 11 -8.73 -11.75 -14.27
CA ILE A 11 -8.27 -10.65 -13.41
C ILE A 11 -9.38 -9.62 -13.23
N ASP A 12 -9.98 -9.15 -14.33
CA ASP A 12 -11.09 -8.19 -14.27
C ASP A 12 -12.27 -8.73 -13.49
N PHE A 13 -12.60 -10.02 -13.68
CA PHE A 13 -13.67 -10.67 -12.94
C PHE A 13 -13.38 -10.65 -11.44
N PHE A 14 -12.21 -11.11 -11.03
CA PHE A 14 -11.83 -11.16 -9.61
C PHE A 14 -11.78 -9.74 -9.00
N HIS A 15 -11.09 -8.82 -9.66
CA HIS A 15 -10.92 -7.45 -9.16
C HIS A 15 -12.26 -6.76 -8.96
N ARG A 16 -13.15 -6.81 -9.96
CA ARG A 16 -14.49 -6.19 -9.87
C ARG A 16 -15.37 -6.77 -8.77
N ASN A 17 -15.27 -8.09 -8.51
CA ASN A 17 -16.07 -8.73 -7.46
C ASN A 17 -15.52 -8.49 -6.04
N THR A 18 -14.29 -8.00 -5.92
CA THR A 18 -13.64 -7.64 -4.65
C THR A 18 -13.48 -6.13 -4.44
N SER A 19 -13.78 -5.32 -5.47
CA SER A 19 -13.71 -3.86 -5.42
C SER A 19 -14.79 -3.25 -4.55
N ILE A 20 -14.45 -2.14 -3.89
CA ILE A 20 -15.35 -1.36 -3.04
C ILE A 20 -15.69 -0.04 -3.74
N ASN A 21 -16.91 0.43 -3.55
CA ASN A 21 -17.38 1.75 -3.93
C ASN A 21 -18.31 2.32 -2.86
N LYS A 22 -18.72 3.58 -2.99
CA LYS A 22 -19.60 4.27 -2.02
C LYS A 22 -20.88 3.50 -1.65
N PHE A 23 -21.40 2.69 -2.57
CA PHE A 23 -22.65 1.95 -2.36
C PHE A 23 -22.40 0.53 -1.84
N SER A 24 -21.31 -0.14 -2.22
CA SER A 24 -21.02 -1.52 -1.82
C SER A 24 -20.32 -1.63 -0.45
N GLN A 25 -19.77 -0.55 0.07
CA GLN A 25 -19.07 -0.53 1.36
C GLN A 25 -19.97 -0.85 2.56
N GLU A 26 -21.28 -0.56 2.49
CA GLU A 26 -22.22 -0.79 3.59
C GLU A 26 -22.22 -2.26 4.04
N LYS A 27 -22.17 -3.20 3.10
CA LYS A 27 -22.12 -4.64 3.41
C LYS A 27 -20.84 -5.00 4.16
N LEU A 28 -19.70 -4.41 3.76
CA LEU A 28 -18.41 -4.64 4.44
C LEU A 28 -18.46 -4.10 5.87
N PHE A 29 -18.92 -2.86 6.06
CA PHE A 29 -19.04 -2.25 7.38
C PHE A 29 -20.06 -2.95 8.28
N TYR A 30 -21.15 -3.44 7.72
CA TYR A 30 -22.11 -4.27 8.45
C TYR A 30 -21.44 -5.56 8.98
N ASN A 31 -20.69 -6.27 8.14
CA ASN A 31 -20.00 -7.49 8.55
C ASN A 31 -18.93 -7.22 9.62
N ILE A 32 -18.17 -6.12 9.46
CA ILE A 32 -17.16 -5.69 10.43
C ILE A 32 -17.85 -5.35 11.77
N GLY A 33 -18.90 -4.52 11.75
CA GLY A 33 -19.64 -4.13 12.96
C GLY A 33 -20.25 -5.32 13.67
N LYS A 34 -20.83 -6.27 12.92
CA LYS A 34 -21.38 -7.52 13.47
C LYS A 34 -20.29 -8.36 14.15
N LEU A 35 -19.10 -8.46 13.57
CA LEU A 35 -17.99 -9.19 14.16
C LEU A 35 -17.55 -8.55 15.48
N TYR A 36 -17.35 -7.24 15.51
CA TYR A 36 -16.94 -6.51 16.72
C TYR A 36 -17.98 -6.53 17.84
N SER A 37 -19.28 -6.69 17.51
CA SER A 37 -20.35 -6.78 18.50
C SER A 37 -20.50 -8.15 19.16
N THR A 38 -19.72 -9.15 18.74
CA THR A 38 -19.78 -10.51 19.27
C THR A 38 -18.63 -10.78 20.25
N GLU A 39 -18.93 -11.41 21.41
CA GLU A 39 -17.91 -11.88 22.35
C GLU A 39 -16.92 -12.89 21.72
N LYS A 40 -17.28 -13.45 20.59
CA LYS A 40 -16.49 -14.41 19.82
C LYS A 40 -15.42 -13.77 18.95
N PHE A 41 -15.35 -12.42 18.83
CA PHE A 41 -14.41 -11.74 17.95
C PHE A 41 -12.97 -12.25 18.11
N LEU A 42 -12.45 -12.25 19.35
CA LEU A 42 -11.07 -12.69 19.62
C LEU A 42 -10.87 -14.19 19.37
N SER A 43 -11.90 -14.99 19.53
CA SER A 43 -11.81 -16.45 19.34
C SER A 43 -11.92 -16.87 17.87
N GLU A 44 -12.56 -16.06 17.03
CA GLU A 44 -12.79 -16.37 15.62
C GLU A 44 -11.84 -15.61 14.66
N SER A 45 -11.16 -14.55 15.14
CA SER A 45 -10.32 -13.70 14.30
C SER A 45 -8.85 -14.14 14.20
N THR A 46 -8.44 -15.14 14.99
CA THR A 46 -7.05 -15.61 15.02
C THR A 46 -6.98 -17.13 14.81
N VAL A 47 -5.97 -17.57 14.06
CA VAL A 47 -5.61 -18.99 14.00
C VAL A 47 -5.19 -19.43 15.39
N LYS A 48 -5.90 -20.41 15.98
CA LYS A 48 -5.65 -20.86 17.35
C LYS A 48 -4.38 -21.71 17.40
N PRO A 49 -3.48 -21.46 18.37
CA PRO A 49 -2.29 -22.30 18.57
C PRO A 49 -2.62 -23.78 18.80
N ASN A 50 -3.85 -24.09 19.24
CA ASN A 50 -4.31 -25.47 19.52
C ASN A 50 -4.49 -26.33 18.26
N GLU A 51 -4.47 -25.73 17.05
CA GLU A 51 -4.41 -26.49 15.80
C GLU A 51 -3.04 -27.11 15.56
N PHE A 52 -2.04 -26.68 16.33
CA PHE A 52 -0.70 -27.24 16.32
C PHE A 52 -0.53 -28.19 17.51
N SER A 53 -0.70 -29.50 17.26
CA SER A 53 -0.50 -30.52 18.29
C SER A 53 0.88 -30.42 18.92
N SER A 54 0.98 -30.49 20.22
CA SER A 54 2.26 -30.62 20.92
C SER A 54 2.88 -31.96 20.55
N ASN A 55 3.95 -31.94 19.79
CA ASN A 55 4.75 -33.13 19.46
C ASN A 55 6.05 -33.06 20.26
N PRO A 56 6.48 -34.14 20.94
CA PRO A 56 7.76 -34.18 21.67
C PRO A 56 8.98 -33.90 20.78
N ASN A 57 8.84 -34.09 19.47
CA ASN A 57 9.88 -33.78 18.48
C ASN A 57 9.89 -32.31 18.02
N ASN A 58 9.01 -31.45 18.56
CA ASN A 58 8.99 -30.04 18.21
C ASN A 58 10.29 -29.35 18.62
N ILE A 59 10.90 -28.63 17.69
CA ILE A 59 12.12 -27.85 17.94
C ILE A 59 11.70 -26.46 18.41
N LYS A 60 12.07 -26.13 19.65
CA LYS A 60 11.87 -24.76 20.17
C LYS A 60 12.97 -23.84 19.67
N LEU A 61 12.58 -22.77 19.00
CA LEU A 61 13.50 -21.71 18.63
C LEU A 61 13.92 -20.89 19.86
N LYS A 62 15.19 -20.45 19.87
CA LYS A 62 15.69 -19.59 20.94
C LYS A 62 15.13 -18.17 20.78
N ASN A 63 14.63 -17.61 21.87
CA ASN A 63 14.34 -16.19 21.89
C ASN A 63 15.65 -15.43 22.21
N ILE A 64 16.30 -14.94 21.18
CA ILE A 64 17.52 -14.14 21.31
C ILE A 64 17.07 -12.68 21.44
N GLY A 65 17.09 -12.17 22.67
CA GLY A 65 16.85 -10.74 22.93
C GLY A 65 17.96 -9.93 22.25
N ASN A 66 17.65 -9.38 21.07
CA ASN A 66 18.58 -8.53 20.33
C ASN A 66 18.25 -7.07 20.61
N LYS A 67 19.27 -6.29 21.06
CA LYS A 67 19.16 -4.85 21.33
C LYS A 67 19.55 -3.99 20.12
N ASP A 68 19.92 -4.62 19.01
CA ASP A 68 20.21 -3.90 17.78
C ASP A 68 18.95 -3.20 17.26
N LYS A 69 19.07 -1.93 16.88
CA LYS A 69 17.96 -1.09 16.42
C LYS A 69 17.18 -1.73 15.27
N PHE A 70 17.87 -2.45 14.38
CA PHE A 70 17.23 -3.12 13.25
C PHE A 70 16.20 -4.17 13.71
N TYR A 71 16.56 -4.99 14.71
CA TYR A 71 15.63 -6.01 15.24
C TYR A 71 14.53 -5.41 16.12
N LEU A 72 14.83 -4.32 16.84
CA LEU A 72 13.85 -3.62 17.66
C LEU A 72 12.69 -3.09 16.82
N ILE A 73 12.96 -2.54 15.62
CA ILE A 73 11.93 -2.04 14.71
C ILE A 73 10.85 -3.10 14.41
N PHE A 74 11.24 -4.38 14.21
CA PHE A 74 10.27 -5.45 13.97
C PHE A 74 9.38 -5.72 15.18
N ASN A 75 9.90 -5.57 16.38
CA ASN A 75 9.16 -5.78 17.63
C ASN A 75 8.26 -4.59 17.99
N GLU A 76 8.67 -3.37 17.63
CA GLU A 76 8.01 -2.12 18.00
C GLU A 76 6.99 -1.65 16.96
N ARG A 77 7.20 -2.02 15.67
CA ARG A 77 6.29 -1.68 14.59
C ARG A 77 4.83 -2.03 14.93
N ARG A 78 3.96 -1.01 14.88
CA ARG A 78 2.51 -1.15 15.06
C ARG A 78 1.76 -0.42 13.95
N THR A 79 0.52 -0.80 13.74
CA THR A 79 -0.44 -0.03 12.96
C THR A 79 -1.06 0.99 13.88
N ARG A 80 -0.77 2.27 13.62
CA ARG A 80 -1.33 3.41 14.37
C ARG A 80 -2.24 4.21 13.44
N ARG A 81 -3.44 4.55 13.92
CA ARG A 81 -4.51 5.16 13.11
C ARG A 81 -4.82 6.59 13.52
N ASP A 82 -4.33 7.02 14.67
CA ASP A 82 -4.56 8.35 15.20
C ASP A 82 -3.33 9.21 14.96
N PHE A 83 -3.49 10.24 14.15
CA PHE A 83 -2.44 11.17 13.83
C PHE A 83 -2.72 12.51 14.48
N LYS A 84 -1.71 13.09 15.12
CA LYS A 84 -1.80 14.43 15.67
C LYS A 84 -1.39 15.48 14.65
N LYS A 85 -2.00 16.67 14.75
CA LYS A 85 -1.59 17.81 13.93
C LYS A 85 -0.22 18.28 14.36
N GLN A 86 0.71 18.34 13.42
CA GLN A 86 2.10 18.70 13.63
C GLN A 86 2.60 19.71 12.60
N LYS A 87 3.84 20.16 12.82
CA LYS A 87 4.62 20.88 11.80
C LYS A 87 4.76 20.00 10.55
N PRO A 88 5.00 20.59 9.37
CA PRO A 88 5.28 19.83 8.17
C PRO A 88 6.39 18.79 8.39
N LEU A 89 6.24 17.63 7.79
CA LEU A 89 7.27 16.59 7.79
C LEU A 89 8.52 17.13 7.07
N ASN A 90 9.67 16.94 7.68
CA ASN A 90 10.94 17.32 7.06
C ASN A 90 11.11 16.64 5.69
N PHE A 91 11.52 17.42 4.69
CA PHE A 91 11.64 16.98 3.30
C PHE A 91 12.65 15.85 3.11
N ASP A 92 13.78 15.87 3.86
CA ASP A 92 14.81 14.83 3.75
C ASP A 92 14.30 13.48 4.29
N ILE A 93 13.55 13.51 5.41
CA ILE A 93 12.92 12.32 5.97
C ILE A 93 11.89 11.74 4.98
N PHE A 94 11.00 12.58 4.44
CA PHE A 94 10.04 12.19 3.41
C PHE A 94 10.75 11.58 2.20
N SER A 95 11.76 12.26 1.65
CA SER A 95 12.51 11.81 0.47
C SER A 95 13.19 10.46 0.71
N ASN A 96 13.79 10.26 1.89
CA ASN A 96 14.43 9.01 2.26
C ASN A 96 13.41 7.86 2.40
N ILE A 97 12.25 8.10 3.03
CA ILE A 97 11.18 7.11 3.14
C ILE A 97 10.72 6.69 1.75
N ILE A 98 10.42 7.63 0.86
CA ILE A 98 9.97 7.34 -0.50
C ILE A 98 11.04 6.57 -1.27
N LYS A 99 12.28 7.09 -1.33
CA LYS A 99 13.36 6.44 -2.07
C LYS A 99 13.67 5.03 -1.55
N CYS A 100 13.74 4.84 -0.24
CA CYS A 100 14.10 3.55 0.35
C CYS A 100 12.95 2.54 0.32
N SER A 101 11.69 2.98 0.26
CA SER A 101 10.55 2.06 0.18
C SER A 101 10.19 1.64 -1.24
N ILE A 102 10.29 2.55 -2.23
CA ILE A 102 9.74 2.36 -3.57
C ILE A 102 10.68 2.80 -4.71
N GLY A 103 11.92 3.19 -4.40
CA GLY A 103 12.89 3.68 -5.35
C GLY A 103 13.73 2.60 -6.02
N ILE A 104 14.70 3.05 -6.81
CA ILE A 104 15.74 2.22 -7.41
C ILE A 104 16.99 2.32 -6.54
N SER A 105 17.54 1.17 -6.14
CA SER A 105 18.76 1.05 -5.34
C SER A 105 20.02 1.07 -6.20
N SER A 106 19.96 0.41 -7.38
CA SER A 106 21.08 0.26 -8.29
C SER A 106 20.59 -0.13 -9.69
N TYR A 107 21.51 -0.17 -10.63
CA TYR A 107 21.31 -0.75 -11.95
C TYR A 107 22.26 -1.93 -12.13
N GLU A 108 21.82 -2.94 -12.85
CA GLU A 108 22.60 -4.14 -13.17
C GLU A 108 22.68 -4.30 -14.69
N GLU A 109 23.90 -4.57 -15.19
CA GLU A 109 24.11 -4.84 -16.60
C GLU A 109 23.40 -6.13 -17.02
N MET A 110 22.57 -6.05 -18.05
CA MET A 110 21.91 -7.18 -18.70
C MET A 110 22.18 -7.16 -20.19
N GLY A 111 23.31 -7.73 -20.58
CA GLY A 111 23.76 -7.74 -21.97
C GLY A 111 24.13 -6.32 -22.44
N LYS A 112 23.30 -5.74 -23.34
CA LYS A 112 23.51 -4.37 -23.87
C LYS A 112 22.68 -3.30 -23.19
N THR A 113 21.93 -3.66 -22.14
CA THR A 113 20.99 -2.77 -21.42
C THR A 113 21.24 -2.86 -19.93
N GLU A 114 20.85 -1.82 -19.21
CA GLU A 114 20.82 -1.82 -17.75
C GLU A 114 19.41 -2.07 -17.24
N ALA A 115 19.26 -2.92 -16.22
CA ALA A 115 18.01 -3.19 -15.54
C ALA A 115 18.01 -2.55 -14.15
N PRO A 116 16.94 -1.82 -13.77
CA PRO A 116 16.84 -1.24 -12.43
C PRO A 116 16.64 -2.33 -11.37
N ARG A 117 17.29 -2.15 -10.23
CA ARG A 117 17.07 -2.93 -9.01
C ARG A 117 16.31 -2.08 -8.01
N PHE A 118 15.05 -2.45 -7.79
CA PHE A 118 14.18 -1.74 -6.86
C PHE A 118 14.53 -2.07 -5.40
N THR A 119 14.19 -1.19 -4.49
CA THR A 119 14.35 -1.38 -3.03
C THR A 119 13.41 -2.44 -2.45
N TYR A 120 12.51 -2.96 -3.25
CA TYR A 120 11.60 -4.06 -2.92
C TYR A 120 11.68 -5.18 -3.97
N PRO A 121 11.46 -6.46 -3.57
CA PRO A 121 11.50 -7.58 -4.49
C PRO A 121 10.42 -7.46 -5.56
N THR A 122 10.79 -7.67 -6.82
CA THR A 122 9.89 -7.68 -7.98
C THR A 122 9.94 -9.04 -8.69
N ALA A 123 8.82 -9.49 -9.26
CA ALA A 123 8.74 -10.77 -9.94
C ALA A 123 9.62 -10.77 -11.20
N GLY A 124 10.74 -11.50 -11.12
CA GLY A 124 11.70 -11.65 -12.22
C GLY A 124 12.30 -10.33 -12.73
N GLY A 125 12.41 -9.32 -11.89
CA GLY A 125 12.93 -7.99 -12.24
C GLY A 125 11.95 -7.08 -12.98
N PHE A 126 10.70 -7.52 -13.20
CA PHE A 126 9.66 -6.71 -13.85
C PHE A 126 8.89 -5.92 -12.80
N ASN A 127 9.11 -4.61 -12.76
CA ASN A 127 8.29 -3.74 -11.92
C ASN A 127 6.89 -3.62 -12.50
N SER A 128 5.90 -4.04 -11.73
CA SER A 128 4.48 -3.91 -12.09
C SER A 128 3.78 -2.79 -11.33
N LEU A 129 4.46 -2.09 -10.42
CA LEU A 129 3.83 -1.11 -9.54
C LEU A 129 4.09 0.33 -9.98
N MET A 130 3.05 1.14 -9.81
CA MET A 130 3.08 2.61 -9.90
C MET A 130 2.64 3.19 -8.56
N PHE A 131 3.25 4.29 -8.15
CA PHE A 131 3.01 4.90 -6.86
C PHE A 131 2.48 6.31 -7.01
N TYR A 132 1.23 6.53 -6.60
CA TYR A 132 0.64 7.85 -6.51
C TYR A 132 0.73 8.32 -5.06
N ILE A 133 1.30 9.49 -4.86
CA ILE A 133 1.53 10.05 -3.53
C ILE A 133 0.68 11.31 -3.39
N ILE A 134 -0.23 11.30 -2.44
CA ILE A 134 -0.98 12.50 -2.05
C ILE A 134 -0.22 13.12 -0.89
N VAL A 135 0.36 14.29 -1.12
CA VAL A 135 1.06 15.07 -0.11
C VAL A 135 0.07 16.01 0.54
N SER A 136 -0.02 15.96 1.87
CA SER A 136 -0.89 16.83 2.67
C SER A 136 -0.09 17.86 3.47
N ASN A 137 1.07 17.47 4.05
CA ASN A 137 1.84 18.33 4.94
C ASN A 137 3.33 17.95 4.99
N VAL A 138 4.09 18.28 3.95
CA VAL A 138 5.54 18.04 3.83
C VAL A 138 6.24 19.37 3.52
N GLU A 139 7.40 19.62 4.15
CA GLU A 139 8.21 20.82 3.89
C GLU A 139 8.60 20.89 2.40
N ASN A 140 8.50 22.09 1.83
CA ASN A 140 8.90 22.38 0.45
C ASN A 140 8.21 21.55 -0.63
N VAL A 141 7.08 20.90 -0.31
CA VAL A 141 6.23 20.20 -1.28
C VAL A 141 4.80 20.72 -1.12
N ASP A 142 4.24 21.25 -2.19
CA ASP A 142 2.85 21.72 -2.18
C ASP A 142 1.88 20.56 -1.98
N ALA A 143 0.79 20.84 -1.25
CA ALA A 143 -0.28 19.86 -1.12
C ALA A 143 -0.85 19.51 -2.50
N GLY A 144 -0.82 18.21 -2.83
CA GLY A 144 -1.16 17.76 -4.18
C GLY A 144 -1.07 16.27 -4.37
N VAL A 145 -1.37 15.82 -5.58
CA VAL A 145 -1.27 14.44 -6.02
C VAL A 145 -0.13 14.31 -7.00
N TYR A 146 0.74 13.38 -6.76
CA TYR A 146 1.96 13.16 -7.52
C TYR A 146 2.10 11.70 -7.95
N LEU A 147 2.64 11.47 -9.14
CA LEU A 147 3.16 10.18 -9.56
C LEU A 147 4.66 10.14 -9.26
N TYR A 148 5.11 9.15 -8.50
CA TYR A 148 6.54 8.98 -8.25
C TYR A 148 7.25 8.34 -9.44
N ASN A 149 8.26 9.03 -9.95
CA ASN A 149 9.16 8.53 -10.97
C ASN A 149 10.45 8.01 -10.35
N ALA A 150 10.55 6.69 -10.18
CA ALA A 150 11.69 6.06 -9.54
C ALA A 150 13.00 6.19 -10.35
N TYR A 151 12.91 6.36 -11.67
CA TYR A 151 14.09 6.48 -12.56
C TYR A 151 14.85 7.78 -12.35
N HIS A 152 14.15 8.86 -12.03
CA HIS A 152 14.73 10.17 -11.77
C HIS A 152 14.62 10.61 -10.30
N ASN A 153 14.00 9.76 -9.46
CA ASN A 153 13.71 10.06 -8.04
C ASN A 153 12.97 11.40 -7.88
N GLU A 154 11.87 11.57 -8.60
CA GLU A 154 11.10 12.82 -8.67
C GLU A 154 9.59 12.60 -8.52
N LEU A 155 8.89 13.63 -8.10
CA LEU A 155 7.44 13.70 -8.03
C LEU A 155 6.87 14.44 -9.23
N ILE A 156 6.14 13.74 -10.10
CA ILE A 156 5.45 14.32 -11.25
C ILE A 156 4.05 14.76 -10.80
N SER A 157 3.76 16.06 -10.89
CA SER A 157 2.47 16.60 -10.48
C SER A 157 1.33 16.09 -11.36
N ILE A 158 0.30 15.54 -10.71
CA ILE A 158 -0.97 15.12 -11.34
C ILE A 158 -2.08 16.13 -11.03
N LYS A 159 -2.14 16.61 -9.80
CA LYS A 159 -3.13 17.59 -9.36
C LYS A 159 -2.56 18.44 -8.23
N ASN A 160 -2.55 19.75 -8.43
CA ASN A 160 -2.15 20.71 -7.42
C ASN A 160 -3.31 21.05 -6.47
N ASN A 161 -2.98 21.57 -5.29
CA ASN A 161 -3.93 22.07 -4.29
C ASN A 161 -5.00 21.05 -3.89
N PHE A 162 -4.62 19.78 -3.74
CA PHE A 162 -5.52 18.74 -3.25
C PHE A 162 -5.90 19.01 -1.80
N LYS A 163 -7.21 19.02 -1.52
CA LYS A 163 -7.76 19.36 -0.21
C LYS A 163 -8.26 18.13 0.54
N MET A 164 -8.28 18.21 1.86
CA MET A 164 -8.72 17.12 2.74
C MET A 164 -10.12 16.56 2.38
N ASN A 165 -11.08 17.43 2.07
CA ASN A 165 -12.44 17.01 1.70
C ASN A 165 -12.52 16.24 0.37
N GLU A 166 -11.49 16.30 -0.45
CA GLU A 166 -11.45 15.58 -1.74
C GLU A 166 -11.19 14.08 -1.56
N PHE A 167 -10.65 13.66 -0.40
CA PHE A 167 -10.45 12.24 -0.09
C PHE A 167 -11.78 11.46 -0.10
N GLU A 168 -12.90 12.06 0.25
CA GLU A 168 -14.24 11.43 0.22
C GLU A 168 -14.64 10.86 -1.16
N ASN A 169 -13.98 11.33 -2.23
CA ASN A 169 -14.21 10.84 -3.58
C ASN A 169 -13.48 9.54 -3.88
N ILE A 170 -12.43 9.20 -3.12
CA ILE A 170 -11.50 8.11 -3.43
C ILE A 170 -11.35 7.09 -2.31
N THR A 171 -11.78 7.40 -1.09
CA THR A 171 -11.73 6.47 0.05
C THR A 171 -12.89 6.72 1.02
N SER A 172 -13.29 5.67 1.73
CA SER A 172 -14.22 5.78 2.86
C SER A 172 -13.50 6.02 4.20
N ALA A 173 -12.18 5.90 4.23
CA ALA A 173 -11.36 6.05 5.44
C ALA A 173 -10.85 7.48 5.63
N THR A 174 -11.67 8.50 5.32
CA THR A 174 -11.28 9.92 5.39
C THR A 174 -10.74 10.34 6.75
N HIS A 175 -11.25 9.72 7.84
CA HIS A 175 -10.75 9.96 9.20
C HIS A 175 -9.27 9.59 9.37
N LEU A 176 -8.74 8.63 8.60
CA LEU A 176 -7.32 8.27 8.61
C LEU A 176 -6.45 9.31 7.89
N MET A 177 -7.06 10.15 7.03
CA MET A 177 -6.35 11.16 6.27
C MET A 177 -6.16 12.46 7.07
N GLU A 178 -6.98 12.67 8.10
CA GLU A 178 -6.87 13.81 8.99
C GLU A 178 -5.48 13.86 9.64
N ASN A 179 -4.82 15.02 9.54
CA ASN A 179 -3.47 15.24 10.04
C ASN A 179 -2.37 14.34 9.45
N SER A 180 -2.65 13.60 8.35
CA SER A 180 -1.61 12.84 7.66
C SER A 180 -0.57 13.76 7.02
N TYR A 181 0.66 13.28 6.91
CA TYR A 181 1.71 13.92 6.13
C TYR A 181 1.56 13.63 4.65
N PHE A 182 1.37 12.36 4.33
CA PHE A 182 1.16 11.90 2.97
C PHE A 182 0.46 10.54 2.95
N THR A 183 -0.14 10.22 1.80
CA THR A 183 -0.76 8.92 1.54
C THR A 183 -0.18 8.32 0.26
N VAL A 184 0.20 7.05 0.29
CA VAL A 184 0.70 6.31 -0.87
C VAL A 184 -0.39 5.37 -1.38
N TYR A 185 -0.80 5.56 -2.63
CA TYR A 185 -1.66 4.64 -3.37
C TYR A 185 -0.81 3.78 -4.28
N ILE A 186 -0.92 2.46 -4.14
CA ILE A 186 -0.18 1.49 -4.93
C ILE A 186 -1.07 0.94 -6.02
N VAL A 187 -0.69 1.16 -7.26
CA VAL A 187 -1.42 0.73 -8.46
C VAL A 187 -0.58 -0.30 -9.21
N ALA A 188 -1.16 -1.47 -9.50
CA ALA A 188 -0.57 -2.39 -10.46
C ALA A 188 -0.80 -1.91 -11.89
N ASN A 189 0.24 -1.91 -12.72
CA ASN A 189 0.17 -1.76 -14.16
C ASN A 189 0.65 -3.06 -14.82
N LEU A 190 -0.27 -3.85 -15.30
CA LEU A 190 0.02 -5.20 -15.81
C LEU A 190 0.43 -5.23 -17.28
N THR A 191 0.51 -4.09 -17.95
CA THR A 191 0.74 -3.99 -19.40
C THR A 191 1.97 -4.77 -19.85
N TYR A 192 3.07 -4.66 -19.13
CA TYR A 192 4.33 -5.30 -19.53
C TYR A 192 4.57 -6.64 -18.83
N SER A 193 4.28 -6.74 -17.54
CA SER A 193 4.53 -7.96 -16.77
C SER A 193 3.62 -9.12 -17.16
N SER A 194 2.41 -8.84 -17.66
CA SER A 194 1.49 -9.86 -18.19
C SER A 194 2.04 -10.58 -19.42
N VAL A 195 2.92 -9.95 -20.20
CA VAL A 195 3.57 -10.60 -21.35
C VAL A 195 4.39 -11.82 -20.90
N LYS A 196 5.03 -11.74 -19.72
CA LYS A 196 5.86 -12.82 -19.17
C LYS A 196 5.05 -13.85 -18.36
N TYR A 197 4.07 -13.38 -17.57
CA TYR A 197 3.43 -14.22 -16.56
C TYR A 197 1.92 -14.40 -16.75
N GLY A 198 1.33 -13.83 -17.81
CA GLY A 198 -0.13 -13.90 -18.04
C GLY A 198 -0.90 -13.36 -16.83
N ASP A 199 -2.03 -13.98 -16.52
CA ASP A 199 -2.90 -13.60 -15.40
C ASP A 199 -2.22 -13.75 -14.02
N ARG A 200 -1.15 -14.56 -13.92
CA ARG A 200 -0.41 -14.73 -12.66
C ARG A 200 0.29 -13.45 -12.21
N THR A 201 0.52 -12.50 -13.12
CA THR A 201 1.05 -11.17 -12.83
C THR A 201 0.25 -10.44 -11.75
N TYR A 202 -1.08 -10.53 -11.78
CA TYR A 202 -1.92 -9.88 -10.78
C TYR A 202 -1.61 -10.36 -9.36
N ARG A 203 -1.40 -11.69 -9.19
CA ARG A 203 -0.98 -12.25 -7.90
C ARG A 203 0.39 -11.73 -7.46
N PHE A 204 1.34 -11.64 -8.39
CA PHE A 204 2.67 -11.11 -8.07
C PHE A 204 2.62 -9.64 -7.68
N SER A 205 1.83 -8.82 -8.38
CA SER A 205 1.66 -7.39 -8.05
C SER A 205 1.09 -7.19 -6.64
N ASN A 206 0.15 -8.04 -6.20
CA ASN A 206 -0.36 -7.99 -4.82
C ASN A 206 0.74 -8.34 -3.79
N ILE A 207 1.60 -9.33 -4.08
CA ILE A 207 2.74 -9.69 -3.23
C ILE A 207 3.76 -8.54 -3.18
N GLU A 208 4.10 -7.95 -4.33
CA GLU A 208 4.99 -6.79 -4.43
C GLU A 208 4.46 -5.60 -3.62
N ALA A 209 3.15 -5.31 -3.73
CA ALA A 209 2.50 -4.26 -2.94
C ALA A 209 2.62 -4.51 -1.43
N GLY A 210 2.53 -5.77 -1.00
CA GLY A 210 2.78 -6.16 0.39
C GLY A 210 4.23 -5.92 0.84
N HIS A 211 5.22 -6.21 -0.01
CA HIS A 211 6.63 -5.90 0.26
C HIS A 211 6.85 -4.39 0.45
N VAL A 212 6.28 -3.58 -0.44
CA VAL A 212 6.32 -2.11 -0.34
C VAL A 212 5.65 -1.63 0.95
N GLY A 213 4.48 -2.18 1.26
CA GLY A 213 3.78 -1.87 2.51
C GLY A 213 4.67 -2.12 3.73
N GLN A 214 5.35 -3.25 3.79
CA GLN A 214 6.26 -3.58 4.89
C GLN A 214 7.47 -2.62 4.94
N ASN A 215 8.05 -2.24 3.78
CA ASN A 215 9.13 -1.25 3.75
C ASN A 215 8.68 0.08 4.37
N LEU A 216 7.49 0.58 3.98
CA LEU A 216 6.92 1.81 4.54
C LEU A 216 6.72 1.69 6.06
N TYR A 217 6.18 0.58 6.55
CA TYR A 217 6.02 0.36 7.98
C TYR A 217 7.34 0.41 8.76
N LEU A 218 8.37 -0.27 8.26
CA LEU A 218 9.68 -0.31 8.93
C LEU A 218 10.39 1.05 8.91
N LEU A 219 10.32 1.76 7.77
CA LEU A 219 10.93 3.08 7.63
C LEU A 219 10.20 4.14 8.45
N CYS A 220 8.87 4.07 8.55
CA CYS A 220 8.10 4.94 9.43
C CYS A 220 8.45 4.69 10.89
N GLU A 221 8.48 3.44 11.35
CA GLU A 221 8.88 3.10 12.72
C GLU A 221 10.31 3.58 13.04
N TYR A 222 11.25 3.41 12.09
CA TYR A 222 12.63 3.90 12.23
C TYR A 222 12.70 5.42 12.44
N ASN A 223 11.78 6.16 11.83
CA ASN A 223 11.71 7.63 11.90
C ASN A 223 10.70 8.15 12.95
N ASN A 224 10.18 7.29 13.83
CA ASN A 224 9.16 7.60 14.83
C ASN A 224 7.88 8.19 14.22
N LEU A 225 7.48 7.67 13.05
CA LEU A 225 6.24 8.04 12.37
C LEU A 225 5.20 6.94 12.53
N SER A 226 3.95 7.34 12.54
CA SER A 226 2.80 6.44 12.51
C SER A 226 2.41 6.10 11.09
N VAL A 227 1.98 4.86 10.88
CA VAL A 227 1.57 4.36 9.57
C VAL A 227 0.40 3.40 9.70
N VAL A 228 -0.54 3.50 8.76
CA VAL A 228 -1.65 2.56 8.61
C VAL A 228 -1.87 2.21 7.14
N ALA A 229 -2.00 0.92 6.88
CA ALA A 229 -2.47 0.43 5.59
C ALA A 229 -3.99 0.23 5.64
N SER A 230 -4.68 0.65 4.59
CA SER A 230 -6.13 0.58 4.47
C SER A 230 -6.53 -0.12 3.17
N GLY A 231 -7.64 -0.82 3.20
CA GLY A 231 -8.35 -1.36 2.03
C GLY A 231 -9.66 -0.63 1.75
N SER A 232 -9.83 0.56 2.31
CA SER A 232 -11.09 1.33 2.24
C SER A 232 -11.17 2.27 1.03
N PHE A 233 -10.23 2.19 0.11
CA PHE A 233 -10.21 2.96 -1.12
C PHE A 233 -11.30 2.53 -2.11
N PHE A 234 -11.76 3.46 -2.94
CA PHE A 234 -12.73 3.19 -3.99
C PHE A 234 -11.99 2.93 -5.31
N ASP A 235 -11.88 1.67 -5.70
CA ASP A 235 -11.04 1.21 -6.80
C ASP A 235 -11.17 2.02 -8.10
N ASN A 236 -12.38 2.14 -8.63
CA ASN A 236 -12.61 2.87 -9.89
C ASN A 236 -12.63 4.39 -9.70
N SER A 237 -13.17 4.86 -8.57
CA SER A 237 -13.31 6.29 -8.31
C SER A 237 -11.96 7.01 -8.26
N PHE A 238 -10.92 6.33 -7.79
CA PHE A 238 -9.56 6.86 -7.82
C PHE A 238 -9.11 7.25 -9.25
N PHE A 239 -9.26 6.34 -10.19
CA PHE A 239 -8.87 6.58 -11.58
C PHE A 239 -9.76 7.63 -12.25
N GLU A 240 -11.06 7.59 -12.01
CA GLU A 240 -12.04 8.52 -12.56
C GLU A 240 -11.81 9.95 -12.03
N TYR A 241 -11.60 10.08 -10.72
CA TYR A 241 -11.41 11.37 -10.08
C TYR A 241 -10.13 12.08 -10.55
N PHE A 242 -9.03 11.36 -10.71
CA PHE A 242 -7.77 11.91 -11.20
C PHE A 242 -7.61 11.84 -12.73
N LYS A 243 -8.63 11.36 -13.45
CA LYS A 243 -8.60 11.19 -14.92
C LYS A 243 -7.42 10.34 -15.40
N ILE A 244 -7.05 9.33 -14.64
CA ILE A 244 -5.98 8.41 -14.95
C ILE A 244 -6.54 7.29 -15.83
N ASP A 245 -5.87 7.01 -16.95
CA ASP A 245 -6.21 5.84 -17.77
C ASP A 245 -6.07 4.55 -16.96
N LYS A 246 -7.17 3.80 -16.82
CA LYS A 246 -7.24 2.57 -16.04
C LYS A 246 -6.97 1.27 -16.81
N ASN A 247 -6.63 1.35 -18.09
CA ASN A 247 -6.36 0.15 -18.88
C ASN A 247 -5.23 -0.67 -18.27
N ASN A 248 -5.50 -1.94 -17.97
CA ASN A 248 -4.58 -2.86 -17.29
C ASN A 248 -4.00 -2.32 -15.96
N LYS A 249 -4.70 -1.38 -15.31
CA LYS A 249 -4.31 -0.82 -14.01
C LYS A 249 -5.34 -1.15 -12.94
N TYR A 250 -4.83 -1.52 -11.76
CA TYR A 250 -5.62 -1.96 -10.63
C TYR A 250 -5.09 -1.32 -9.36
N LEU A 251 -5.95 -0.64 -8.61
CA LEU A 251 -5.59 -0.08 -7.31
C LEU A 251 -5.51 -1.24 -6.31
N LEU A 252 -4.38 -1.36 -5.60
CA LEU A 252 -4.09 -2.50 -4.74
C LEU A 252 -4.05 -2.14 -3.26
N TYR A 253 -3.54 -0.95 -2.92
CA TYR A 253 -3.28 -0.61 -1.54
C TYR A 253 -3.28 0.91 -1.30
N GLU A 254 -3.69 1.30 -0.12
CA GLU A 254 -3.66 2.67 0.41
C GLU A 254 -2.89 2.66 1.72
N ILE A 255 -1.85 3.48 1.84
CA ILE A 255 -1.00 3.55 3.03
C ILE A 255 -0.87 5.00 3.45
N VAL A 256 -1.31 5.30 4.67
CA VAL A 256 -1.35 6.65 5.23
C VAL A 256 -0.24 6.80 6.27
N VAL A 257 0.49 7.89 6.20
CA VAL A 257 1.60 8.22 7.10
C VAL A 257 1.35 9.55 7.78
N GLY A 258 1.55 9.59 9.09
CA GLY A 258 1.40 10.79 9.91
C GLY A 258 2.30 10.78 11.13
N GLU A 259 2.15 11.77 11.99
CA GLU A 259 2.84 11.85 13.28
C GLU A 259 2.15 10.97 14.30
N SER A 260 2.95 10.33 15.20
CA SER A 260 2.41 9.55 16.30
C SER A 260 1.71 10.42 17.35
N ASN A 261 0.66 9.90 17.94
CA ASN A 261 0.06 10.45 19.16
C ASN A 261 0.75 9.93 20.45
N ASP A 262 1.57 8.89 20.32
CA ASP A 262 2.30 8.23 21.39
C ASP A 262 3.60 8.95 21.74
#